data_65361f4d34a39b69f7376cd802adb518
#
_entry.id   65361f4d34a39b69f7376cd802adb518
#
_cell.length_a   1.000
_cell.length_b   1.000
_cell.length_c   1.000
_cell.angle_alpha   90.00
_cell.angle_beta   90.00
_cell.angle_gamma   90.00
#
_symmetry.space_group_name_H-M   'P 1'
#
loop_
_entity.id
_entity.type
_entity.pdbx_description
1 polymer ?
#
loop_
_entity_poly.entity_id
_entity_poly.type
_entity_poly.pdbx_seq_one_letter_code
_entity_poly.pdbx_strand_id
1 'polypeptide(L)'
;MEIELVSDAPGSFSQDEQHRFRVLVEAGGEVDTVVLRRNVQSAKSLVFARSGGRLLGVAALKVPQPSYRKKSAQSSGFSLQSDLYPFELGYIFVHEAARGKGLAHRLVSGAGDQVRGTKVFATVRADHLAMLRTLHRAAFLHVGEEYPG
;
A
#
# COMPACT_ATOMS: atom_id res chain seq x y z
N MET A 1 -5.60 5.88 -22.70
CA MET A 1 -6.34 5.06 -21.71
C MET A 1 -6.69 5.93 -20.53
N GLU A 2 -7.96 6.05 -20.24
CA GLU A 2 -8.42 6.81 -19.10
C GLU A 2 -8.48 5.89 -17.86
N ILE A 3 -7.84 6.32 -16.78
CA ILE A 3 -7.75 5.53 -15.55
C ILE A 3 -8.48 6.27 -14.44
N GLU A 4 -9.46 5.57 -13.83
CA GLU A 4 -10.21 6.08 -12.70
C GLU A 4 -9.63 5.49 -11.40
N LEU A 5 -9.41 6.34 -10.41
CA LEU A 5 -9.01 5.92 -9.07
C LEU A 5 -10.22 6.01 -8.12
N VAL A 6 -10.46 4.93 -7.40
CA VAL A 6 -11.52 4.86 -6.38
C VAL A 6 -10.88 4.46 -5.07
N SER A 7 -11.12 5.24 -4.02
CA SER A 7 -10.61 4.99 -2.68
C SER A 7 -11.76 4.96 -1.69
N ASP A 8 -11.84 3.93 -0.89
CA ASP A 8 -12.87 3.83 0.16
C ASP A 8 -12.49 2.75 1.17
N ALA A 9 -13.26 2.67 2.26
CA ALA A 9 -13.14 1.60 3.23
C ALA A 9 -13.40 0.24 2.56
N PRO A 10 -12.78 -0.84 3.06
CA PRO A 10 -12.94 -2.17 2.44
C PRO A 10 -14.39 -2.62 2.28
N GLY A 11 -15.25 -2.32 3.26
CA GLY A 11 -16.67 -2.69 3.23
C GLY A 11 -17.47 -2.03 2.11
N SER A 12 -16.94 -0.98 1.49
CA SER A 12 -17.58 -0.31 0.34
C SER A 12 -17.38 -1.08 -0.96
N PHE A 13 -16.52 -2.08 -0.96
CA PHE A 13 -16.23 -2.90 -2.13
C PHE A 13 -16.82 -4.29 -1.97
N SER A 14 -17.29 -4.88 -3.06
CA SER A 14 -17.84 -6.23 -3.05
C SER A 14 -16.76 -7.26 -2.73
N GLN A 15 -17.17 -8.47 -2.36
CA GLN A 15 -16.23 -9.58 -2.15
C GLN A 15 -15.45 -9.90 -3.42
N ASP A 16 -16.08 -9.78 -4.58
CA ASP A 16 -15.42 -9.99 -5.87
C ASP A 16 -14.34 -8.94 -6.11
N GLU A 17 -14.63 -7.67 -5.83
CA GLU A 17 -13.64 -6.59 -5.97
C GLU A 17 -12.46 -6.79 -5.02
N GLN A 18 -12.72 -7.16 -3.77
CA GLN A 18 -11.65 -7.45 -2.81
C GLN A 18 -10.81 -8.65 -3.25
N HIS A 19 -11.45 -9.67 -3.82
CA HIS A 19 -10.74 -10.82 -4.37
C HIS A 19 -9.81 -10.40 -5.52
N ARG A 20 -10.29 -9.57 -6.43
CA ARG A 20 -9.46 -9.06 -7.55
C ARG A 20 -8.27 -8.25 -7.05
N PHE A 21 -8.47 -7.47 -6.00
CA PHE A 21 -7.38 -6.75 -5.32
C PHE A 21 -6.30 -7.75 -4.87
N ARG A 22 -6.71 -8.80 -4.15
CA ARG A 22 -5.77 -9.81 -3.64
C ARG A 22 -5.05 -10.56 -4.76
N VAL A 23 -5.76 -10.92 -5.82
CA VAL A 23 -5.15 -11.61 -6.97
C VAL A 23 -4.05 -10.77 -7.59
N LEU A 24 -4.28 -9.46 -7.75
CA LEU A 24 -3.27 -8.58 -8.32
C LEU A 24 -2.04 -8.47 -7.40
N VAL A 25 -2.21 -8.37 -6.10
CA VAL A 25 -1.11 -8.33 -5.14
C VAL A 25 -0.34 -9.65 -5.13
N GLU A 26 -1.06 -10.78 -5.13
CA GLU A 26 -0.45 -12.12 -5.13
C GLU A 26 0.38 -12.38 -6.38
N ALA A 27 0.06 -11.73 -7.49
CA ALA A 27 0.84 -11.84 -8.72
C ALA A 27 2.29 -11.36 -8.53
N GLY A 28 2.56 -10.55 -7.52
CA GLY A 28 3.91 -10.14 -7.15
C GLY A 28 4.73 -11.21 -6.45
N GLY A 29 4.10 -12.27 -5.95
CA GLY A 29 4.76 -13.47 -5.43
C GLY A 29 5.39 -13.37 -4.04
N GLU A 30 5.28 -12.25 -3.36
CA GLU A 30 5.99 -12.00 -2.09
C GLU A 30 5.05 -11.76 -0.90
N VAL A 31 3.85 -12.35 -0.92
CA VAL A 31 2.88 -12.13 0.15
C VAL A 31 2.33 -13.45 0.68
N ASP A 32 2.08 -13.47 1.99
CA ASP A 32 1.34 -14.55 2.64
C ASP A 32 -0.15 -14.30 2.37
N THR A 33 -0.84 -15.26 1.78
CA THR A 33 -2.23 -15.11 1.35
C THR A 33 -3.20 -14.94 2.51
N VAL A 34 -2.95 -15.58 3.64
CA VAL A 34 -3.80 -15.46 4.85
C VAL A 34 -3.65 -14.08 5.45
N VAL A 35 -2.42 -13.61 5.58
CA VAL A 35 -2.13 -12.27 6.10
C VAL A 35 -2.69 -11.19 5.18
N LEU A 36 -2.53 -11.37 3.87
CA LEU A 36 -3.08 -10.44 2.87
C LEU A 36 -4.60 -10.30 3.03
N ARG A 37 -5.31 -11.41 3.12
CA ARG A 37 -6.76 -11.39 3.27
C ARG A 37 -7.20 -10.63 4.52
N ARG A 38 -6.56 -10.91 5.64
CA ARG A 38 -6.83 -10.23 6.90
C ARG A 38 -6.57 -8.72 6.79
N ASN A 39 -5.42 -8.34 6.22
CA ASN A 39 -5.02 -6.95 6.11
C ASN A 39 -5.91 -6.16 5.15
N VAL A 40 -6.39 -6.78 4.09
CA VAL A 40 -7.35 -6.15 3.17
C VAL A 40 -8.68 -5.90 3.88
N GLN A 41 -9.18 -6.87 4.63
CA GLN A 41 -10.45 -6.73 5.35
C GLN A 41 -10.39 -5.68 6.46
N SER A 42 -9.25 -5.53 7.13
CA SER A 42 -9.07 -4.61 8.25
C SER A 42 -8.42 -3.28 7.87
N ALA A 43 -8.14 -3.05 6.60
CA ALA A 43 -7.50 -1.82 6.16
C ALA A 43 -8.35 -0.58 6.47
N LYS A 44 -7.71 0.56 6.62
CA LYS A 44 -8.38 1.85 6.71
C LYS A 44 -9.06 2.18 5.38
N SER A 45 -8.36 1.97 4.28
CA SER A 45 -8.89 2.17 2.94
C SER A 45 -8.16 1.32 1.92
N LEU A 46 -8.84 1.05 0.82
CA LEU A 46 -8.28 0.42 -0.37
C LEU A 46 -8.37 1.40 -1.53
N VAL A 47 -7.38 1.40 -2.40
CA VAL A 47 -7.36 2.20 -3.62
C VAL A 47 -7.37 1.25 -4.82
N PHE A 48 -8.28 1.49 -5.75
CA PHE A 48 -8.40 0.75 -7.01
C PHE A 48 -8.18 1.70 -8.17
N ALA A 49 -7.31 1.34 -9.09
CA ALA A 49 -7.15 2.04 -10.36
C ALA A 49 -7.73 1.17 -11.47
N ARG A 50 -8.73 1.67 -12.16
CA ARG A 50 -9.50 0.92 -13.15
C ARG A 50 -9.56 1.66 -14.48
N SER A 51 -9.71 0.88 -15.55
CA SER A 51 -10.01 1.41 -16.88
C SER A 51 -10.92 0.43 -17.60
N GLY A 52 -12.13 0.87 -17.94
CA GLY A 52 -13.10 0.05 -18.65
C GLY A 52 -13.43 -1.28 -17.97
N GLY A 53 -13.59 -1.28 -16.67
CA GLY A 53 -13.88 -2.48 -15.88
C GLY A 53 -12.67 -3.36 -15.59
N ARG A 54 -11.48 -2.99 -16.09
CA ARG A 54 -10.23 -3.72 -15.85
C ARG A 54 -9.48 -3.12 -14.68
N LEU A 55 -9.04 -3.95 -13.75
CA LEU A 55 -8.23 -3.50 -12.62
C LEU A 55 -6.76 -3.39 -13.06
N LEU A 56 -6.20 -2.18 -12.95
CA LEU A 56 -4.84 -1.90 -13.39
C LEU A 56 -3.86 -1.66 -12.25
N GLY A 57 -4.34 -1.33 -11.08
CA GLY A 57 -3.45 -1.10 -9.95
C GLY A 57 -4.22 -0.99 -8.65
N VAL A 58 -3.51 -1.20 -7.54
CA VAL A 58 -4.07 -1.17 -6.20
C VAL A 58 -3.08 -0.58 -5.22
N ALA A 59 -3.61 -0.10 -4.09
CA ALA A 59 -2.84 0.24 -2.91
C ALA A 59 -3.73 0.11 -1.68
N ALA A 60 -3.14 0.00 -0.50
CA ALA A 60 -3.89 -0.05 0.75
C ALA A 60 -3.25 0.83 1.81
N LEU A 61 -4.09 1.41 2.66
CA LEU A 61 -3.69 1.94 3.94
C LEU A 61 -4.02 0.89 4.98
N LYS A 62 -3.00 0.18 5.43
CA LYS A 62 -3.15 -0.92 6.38
C LYS A 62 -3.23 -0.38 7.81
N VAL A 63 -3.93 -1.12 8.67
CA VAL A 63 -3.88 -0.93 10.11
C VAL A 63 -2.95 -2.00 10.67
N PRO A 64 -1.69 -1.69 10.97
CA PRO A 64 -0.72 -2.71 11.36
C PRO A 64 -1.09 -3.40 12.66
N GLN A 65 -0.88 -4.70 12.72
CA GLN A 65 -0.99 -5.47 13.96
C GLN A 65 0.07 -4.97 14.96
N PRO A 66 -0.24 -4.93 16.27
CA PRO A 66 0.73 -4.45 17.27
C PRO A 66 2.07 -5.19 17.25
N SER A 67 2.06 -6.50 17.03
CA SER A 67 3.28 -7.31 16.96
C SER A 67 4.13 -6.96 15.73
N TYR A 68 3.51 -6.76 14.59
CA TYR A 68 4.19 -6.34 13.36
C TYR A 68 4.81 -4.96 13.54
N ARG A 69 4.05 -4.01 14.09
CA ARG A 69 4.49 -2.64 14.35
C ARG A 69 5.72 -2.62 15.27
N LYS A 70 5.66 -3.40 16.35
CA LYS A 70 6.76 -3.51 17.31
C LYS A 70 8.03 -4.07 16.64
N LYS A 71 7.88 -5.14 15.87
CA LYS A 71 9.00 -5.77 15.17
C LYS A 71 9.64 -4.81 14.16
N SER A 72 8.83 -4.11 13.38
CA SER A 72 9.30 -3.15 12.39
C SER A 72 10.03 -1.98 13.05
N ALA A 73 9.50 -1.46 14.16
CA ALA A 73 10.13 -0.38 14.91
C ALA A 73 11.48 -0.82 15.49
N GLN A 74 11.55 -2.02 16.08
CA GLN A 74 12.80 -2.54 16.64
C GLN A 74 13.84 -2.79 15.55
N SER A 75 13.43 -3.37 14.43
CA SER A 75 14.36 -3.71 13.34
C SER A 75 14.92 -2.47 12.65
N SER A 76 14.09 -1.43 12.44
CA SER A 76 14.50 -0.21 11.75
C SER A 76 15.15 0.83 12.68
N GLY A 77 14.98 0.69 13.99
CA GLY A 77 15.41 1.71 14.95
C GLY A 77 14.58 2.98 14.93
N PHE A 78 13.42 2.96 14.28
CA PHE A 78 12.53 4.10 14.17
C PHE A 78 11.20 3.81 14.89
N SER A 79 10.78 4.72 15.78
CA SER A 79 9.55 4.53 16.56
C SER A 79 8.30 4.65 15.68
N LEU A 80 7.44 3.64 15.75
CA LEU A 80 6.18 3.57 14.98
C LEU A 80 4.98 3.55 15.91
N GLN A 81 4.92 4.47 16.86
CA GLN A 81 3.80 4.58 17.79
C GLN A 81 2.48 4.76 17.05
N SER A 82 1.45 4.02 17.48
CA SER A 82 0.17 3.97 16.76
C SER A 82 -0.60 5.29 16.77
N ASP A 83 -0.38 6.14 17.77
CA ASP A 83 -0.99 7.47 17.82
C ASP A 83 -0.34 8.47 16.85
N LEU A 84 0.94 8.26 16.51
CA LEU A 84 1.67 9.12 15.56
C LEU A 84 1.62 8.57 14.14
N TYR A 85 1.72 7.25 13.98
CA TYR A 85 1.76 6.56 12.69
C TYR A 85 0.67 5.48 12.65
N PRO A 86 -0.62 5.86 12.59
CA PRO A 86 -1.71 4.88 12.68
C PRO A 86 -1.78 3.93 11.50
N PHE A 87 -1.28 4.33 10.33
CA PHE A 87 -1.45 3.56 9.09
C PHE A 87 -0.13 3.30 8.40
N GLU A 88 -0.07 2.16 7.72
CA GLU A 88 1.03 1.79 6.82
C GLU A 88 0.52 1.74 5.38
N LEU A 89 1.14 2.50 4.50
CA LEU A 89 0.90 2.39 3.06
C LEU A 89 1.58 1.12 2.55
N GLY A 90 0.82 0.27 1.89
CA GLY A 90 1.37 -0.98 1.34
C GLY A 90 0.50 -1.55 0.25
N TYR A 91 0.86 -2.76 -0.19
CA TYR A 91 0.19 -3.46 -1.29
C TYR A 91 0.07 -2.59 -2.55
N ILE A 92 1.07 -1.76 -2.82
CA ILE A 92 1.12 -0.95 -4.04
C ILE A 92 1.54 -1.88 -5.17
N PHE A 93 0.61 -2.16 -6.06
CA PHE A 93 0.87 -3.05 -7.17
C PHE A 93 0.24 -2.53 -8.44
N VAL A 94 0.99 -2.56 -9.54
CA VAL A 94 0.52 -2.10 -10.85
C VAL A 94 0.57 -3.27 -11.81
N HIS A 95 -0.55 -3.51 -12.49
CA HIS A 95 -0.64 -4.54 -13.52
C HIS A 95 0.41 -4.28 -14.61
N GLU A 96 1.03 -5.33 -15.11
CA GLU A 96 2.09 -5.25 -16.09
C GLU A 96 1.73 -4.36 -17.29
N ALA A 97 0.49 -4.46 -17.77
CA ALA A 97 0.02 -3.68 -18.92
C ALA A 97 -0.06 -2.17 -18.66
N ALA A 98 -0.03 -1.73 -17.40
CA ALA A 98 -0.15 -0.33 -17.02
C ALA A 98 1.15 0.26 -16.43
N ARG A 99 2.23 -0.49 -16.43
CA ARG A 99 3.52 -0.03 -15.90
C ARG A 99 4.15 1.05 -16.80
N GLY A 100 4.99 1.88 -16.21
CA GLY A 100 5.70 2.94 -16.92
C GLY A 100 4.86 4.18 -17.21
N LYS A 101 3.68 4.31 -16.62
CA LYS A 101 2.74 5.42 -16.86
C LYS A 101 2.50 6.29 -15.63
N GLY A 102 3.33 6.16 -14.61
CA GLY A 102 3.18 6.93 -13.37
C GLY A 102 2.02 6.50 -12.48
N LEU A 103 1.43 5.33 -12.70
CA LEU A 103 0.27 4.87 -11.95
C LEU A 103 0.59 4.62 -10.48
N ALA A 104 1.77 4.08 -10.17
CA ALA A 104 2.18 3.86 -8.78
C ALA A 104 2.17 5.17 -7.98
N HIS A 105 2.67 6.25 -8.56
CA HIS A 105 2.65 7.56 -7.92
C HIS A 105 1.21 8.05 -7.68
N ARG A 106 0.30 7.85 -8.65
CA ARG A 106 -1.10 8.21 -8.50
C ARG A 106 -1.78 7.41 -7.38
N LEU A 107 -1.46 6.11 -7.26
CA LEU A 107 -1.99 5.25 -6.20
C LEU A 107 -1.53 5.71 -4.82
N VAL A 108 -0.24 6.03 -4.67
CA VAL A 108 0.32 6.55 -3.42
C VAL A 108 -0.34 7.88 -3.05
N SER A 109 -0.45 8.79 -4.00
CA SER A 109 -1.10 10.09 -3.76
C SER A 109 -2.58 9.94 -3.40
N GLY A 110 -3.29 9.05 -4.08
CA GLY A 110 -4.69 8.76 -3.80
C GLY A 110 -4.91 8.18 -2.39
N ALA A 111 -4.02 7.31 -1.94
CA ALA A 111 -4.06 6.79 -0.58
C ALA A 111 -3.82 7.91 0.44
N GLY A 112 -2.84 8.77 0.20
CA GLY A 112 -2.53 9.88 1.09
C GLY A 112 -3.68 10.88 1.24
N ASP A 113 -4.43 11.10 0.18
CA ASP A 113 -5.57 12.02 0.20
C ASP A 113 -6.66 11.59 1.19
N GLN A 114 -6.75 10.30 1.50
CA GLN A 114 -7.72 9.77 2.46
C GLN A 114 -7.40 10.14 3.91
N VAL A 115 -6.16 10.51 4.19
CA VAL A 115 -5.66 10.68 5.57
C VAL A 115 -4.80 11.94 5.72
N ARG A 116 -5.22 13.03 5.09
CA ARG A 116 -4.51 14.31 5.19
C ARG A 116 -4.36 14.75 6.64
N GLY A 117 -3.16 15.21 6.98
CA GLY A 117 -2.84 15.60 8.34
C GLY A 117 -2.45 14.46 9.26
N THR A 118 -2.47 13.22 8.76
CA THR A 118 -2.08 12.02 9.50
C THR A 118 -0.75 11.50 8.96
N LYS A 119 0.16 11.13 9.85
CA LYS A 119 1.43 10.53 9.45
C LYS A 119 1.20 9.08 9.03
N VAL A 120 1.85 8.71 7.93
CA VAL A 120 1.78 7.36 7.35
C VAL A 120 3.21 6.86 7.16
N PHE A 121 3.46 5.61 7.46
CA PHE A 121 4.75 5.01 7.17
C PHE A 121 4.62 3.93 6.09
N ALA A 122 5.74 3.57 5.50
CA ALA A 122 5.83 2.47 4.55
C ALA A 122 7.14 1.72 4.76
N THR A 123 7.12 0.43 4.50
CA THR A 123 8.34 -0.37 4.42
C THR A 123 8.50 -0.84 2.98
N VAL A 124 9.73 -0.84 2.49
CA VAL A 124 10.03 -1.19 1.12
C VAL A 124 11.38 -1.88 1.06
N ARG A 125 11.53 -2.83 0.16
CA ARG A 125 12.83 -3.48 -0.05
C ARG A 125 13.84 -2.44 -0.52
N ALA A 126 15.04 -2.45 0.08
CA ALA A 126 16.10 -1.49 -0.22
C ALA A 126 16.54 -1.55 -1.70
N ASP A 127 16.38 -2.70 -2.35
CA ASP A 127 16.72 -2.89 -3.77
C ASP A 127 15.56 -2.54 -4.73
N HIS A 128 14.40 -2.18 -4.22
CA HIS A 128 13.26 -1.79 -5.06
C HIS A 128 13.33 -0.30 -5.42
N LEU A 129 14.25 0.03 -6.33
CA LEU A 129 14.57 1.42 -6.67
C LEU A 129 13.38 2.19 -7.23
N ALA A 130 12.55 1.56 -8.03
CA ALA A 130 11.37 2.22 -8.61
C ALA A 130 10.39 2.66 -7.52
N MET A 131 10.14 1.81 -6.52
CA MET A 131 9.25 2.15 -5.41
C MET A 131 9.85 3.22 -4.50
N LEU A 132 11.16 3.17 -4.25
CA LEU A 132 11.84 4.21 -3.49
C LEU A 132 11.68 5.58 -4.16
N ARG A 133 11.83 5.65 -5.48
CA ARG A 133 11.62 6.89 -6.22
C ARG A 133 10.17 7.36 -6.15
N THR A 134 9.23 6.44 -6.26
CA THR A 134 7.79 6.75 -6.17
C THR A 134 7.43 7.35 -4.82
N LEU A 135 7.91 6.74 -3.74
CA LEU A 135 7.68 7.24 -2.39
C LEU A 135 8.34 8.61 -2.16
N HIS A 136 9.57 8.77 -2.65
CA HIS A 136 10.27 10.05 -2.54
C HIS A 136 9.51 11.17 -3.26
N ARG A 137 9.01 10.92 -4.48
CA ARG A 137 8.19 11.88 -5.22
C ARG A 137 6.88 12.22 -4.51
N ALA A 138 6.37 11.31 -3.70
CA ALA A 138 5.16 11.53 -2.90
C ALA A 138 5.47 12.14 -1.53
N ALA A 139 6.69 12.66 -1.34
CA ALA A 139 7.18 13.34 -0.14
C ALA A 139 7.37 12.41 1.08
N PHE A 140 7.54 11.11 0.87
CA PHE A 140 7.98 10.22 1.92
C PHE A 140 9.47 10.46 2.19
N LEU A 141 9.83 10.51 3.46
CA LEU A 141 11.21 10.66 3.89
C LEU A 141 11.75 9.30 4.33
N HIS A 142 12.97 8.97 3.90
CA HIS A 142 13.64 7.77 4.39
C HIS A 142 14.07 8.00 5.83
N VAL A 143 13.51 7.20 6.75
CA VAL A 143 13.86 7.20 8.18
C VAL A 143 14.18 5.75 8.56
N GLY A 144 14.83 5.53 9.65
CA GLY A 144 15.16 4.17 10.06
C GLY A 144 16.23 3.50 9.20
N GLU A 145 16.70 2.35 9.67
CA GLU A 145 17.80 1.59 9.07
C GLU A 145 17.29 0.40 8.28
N GLU A 146 18.07 -0.05 7.30
CA GLU A 146 17.81 -1.29 6.58
C GLU A 146 17.93 -2.48 7.53
N TYR A 147 17.09 -3.48 7.31
CA TYR A 147 17.11 -4.72 8.09
C TYR A 147 16.68 -5.90 7.22
N PRO A 148 17.09 -7.13 7.58
CA PRO A 148 16.65 -8.33 6.86
C PRO A 148 15.13 -8.49 6.94
N GLY A 149 14.51 -8.75 5.80
CA GLY A 149 13.07 -8.93 5.68
C GLY A 149 12.59 -10.30 6.10
#